data_3ebcfb00b9cd94c0128076f0b846bac3
#
_entry.id   3ebcfb00b9cd94c0128076f0b846bac3
#
_cell.length_a   1.000
_cell.length_b   1.000
_cell.length_c   1.000
_cell.angle_alpha   90.00
_cell.angle_beta   90.00
_cell.angle_gamma   90.00
#
_symmetry.space_group_name_H-M   'P 1'
#
loop_
_entity.id
_entity.type
_entity.pdbx_description
1 polymer ?
#
loop_
_entity_poly.entity_id
_entity_poly.type
_entity_poly.pdbx_seq_one_letter_code
_entity_poly.pdbx_strand_id
1 'polypeptide(L)'
;TMSLRKEYLKVLGLDENATSEEIKKKYRKLSLKCHPDKEGGSNEEFIKISDAYEKLNSGELKRNNNNNNVNVEHFNASDFFHFFNNSNANFQNLRIDKPPAIIKKVDLTLKQCYLGGMIPVTIERNIMEGNVIKKENENIYVNINKGIDANEIIIFRGKGHINNNNIQGDVKIVFIIKEDENFERNGLDLIYKKTISLKEALCGCNFQMEHLSGKKYKITNSGTNTILTPNYIKIIPNLGIERSNHKGNLCIKFNIVFPSQLTKTQVESLEKIL
;
A
#
# COMPACT_ATOMS: atom_id res chain seq x y z
N THR A 1 -23.12 -40.52 18.20
CA THR A 1 -22.40 -40.28 16.93
C THR A 1 -23.07 -39.25 16.02
N MET A 2 -24.41 -39.23 15.93
CA MET A 2 -25.15 -38.19 15.15
C MET A 2 -25.01 -36.78 15.74
N SER A 3 -24.96 -36.64 17.06
CA SER A 3 -24.84 -35.35 17.76
C SER A 3 -23.48 -34.68 17.49
N LEU A 4 -22.41 -35.43 17.55
CA LEU A 4 -21.03 -34.95 17.34
C LEU A 4 -20.79 -34.41 15.91
N ARG A 5 -21.28 -35.10 14.87
CA ARG A 5 -21.20 -34.60 13.50
C ARG A 5 -21.87 -33.25 13.33
N LYS A 6 -23.03 -33.07 13.95
CA LYS A 6 -23.80 -31.83 13.92
C LYS A 6 -23.06 -30.67 14.56
N GLU A 7 -22.37 -30.93 15.68
CA GLU A 7 -21.51 -29.93 16.34
C GLU A 7 -20.35 -29.47 15.44
N TYR A 8 -19.63 -30.39 14.83
CA TYR A 8 -18.51 -30.04 13.94
C TYR A 8 -18.95 -29.32 12.66
N LEU A 9 -20.12 -29.70 12.09
CA LEU A 9 -20.70 -28.97 10.97
C LEU A 9 -21.09 -27.54 11.37
N LYS A 10 -21.59 -27.34 12.58
CA LYS A 10 -21.95 -26.03 13.13
C LYS A 10 -20.72 -25.14 13.32
N VAL A 11 -19.58 -25.72 13.75
CA VAL A 11 -18.29 -25.00 13.84
C VAL A 11 -17.85 -24.47 12.46
N LEU A 12 -18.06 -25.24 11.40
CA LEU A 12 -17.78 -24.80 10.03
C LEU A 12 -18.90 -23.91 9.44
N GLY A 13 -20.00 -23.71 10.14
CA GLY A 13 -21.17 -22.96 9.64
C GLY A 13 -21.83 -23.62 8.44
N LEU A 14 -22.04 -24.94 8.52
CA LEU A 14 -22.66 -25.80 7.52
C LEU A 14 -23.88 -26.55 8.09
N ASP A 15 -24.81 -26.89 7.22
CA ASP A 15 -25.99 -27.67 7.56
C ASP A 15 -25.70 -29.16 7.70
N GLU A 16 -26.61 -29.91 8.36
CA GLU A 16 -26.46 -31.34 8.64
C GLU A 16 -26.27 -32.22 7.40
N ASN A 17 -26.78 -31.76 6.25
CA ASN A 17 -26.74 -32.45 4.98
C ASN A 17 -25.53 -32.07 4.11
N ALA A 18 -24.60 -31.26 4.64
CA ALA A 18 -23.44 -30.80 3.88
C ALA A 18 -22.62 -31.98 3.32
N THR A 19 -22.29 -31.84 2.04
CA THR A 19 -21.46 -32.80 1.29
C THR A 19 -19.98 -32.66 1.68
N SER A 20 -19.19 -33.69 1.39
CA SER A 20 -17.73 -33.66 1.64
C SER A 20 -17.05 -32.51 0.88
N GLU A 21 -17.56 -32.14 -0.29
CA GLU A 21 -17.04 -31.04 -1.10
C GLU A 21 -17.34 -29.68 -0.47
N GLU A 22 -18.57 -29.50 0.08
CA GLU A 22 -18.95 -28.28 0.80
C GLU A 22 -18.17 -28.10 2.09
N ILE A 23 -17.95 -29.17 2.86
CA ILE A 23 -17.11 -29.18 4.05
C ILE A 23 -15.68 -28.73 3.70
N LYS A 24 -15.09 -29.30 2.65
CA LYS A 24 -13.75 -28.96 2.17
C LYS A 24 -13.66 -27.52 1.69
N LYS A 25 -14.66 -27.03 0.94
CA LYS A 25 -14.73 -25.66 0.44
C LYS A 25 -14.86 -24.63 1.57
N LYS A 26 -15.69 -24.93 2.58
CA LYS A 26 -15.92 -24.05 3.71
C LYS A 26 -14.71 -23.99 4.64
N TYR A 27 -14.08 -25.13 4.92
CA TYR A 27 -12.83 -25.20 5.67
C TYR A 27 -11.75 -24.34 5.04
N ARG A 28 -11.50 -24.45 3.72
CA ARG A 28 -10.53 -23.60 3.02
C ARG A 28 -10.80 -22.11 3.21
N LYS A 29 -12.06 -21.70 3.10
CA LYS A 29 -12.46 -20.30 3.25
C LYS A 29 -12.23 -19.78 4.67
N LEU A 30 -12.54 -20.60 5.69
CA LEU A 30 -12.38 -20.24 7.09
C LEU A 30 -10.90 -20.25 7.52
N SER A 31 -10.11 -21.24 7.10
CA SER A 31 -8.67 -21.32 7.38
C SER A 31 -7.91 -20.12 6.83
N LEU A 32 -8.26 -19.64 5.63
CA LEU A 32 -7.67 -18.43 5.06
C LEU A 32 -8.09 -17.14 5.79
N LYS A 33 -9.25 -17.15 6.44
CA LYS A 33 -9.76 -16.00 7.19
C LYS A 33 -9.15 -15.91 8.60
N CYS A 34 -8.99 -17.06 9.26
CA CYS A 34 -8.54 -17.14 10.65
C CYS A 34 -7.05 -17.46 10.80
N HIS A 35 -6.25 -17.39 9.70
CA HIS A 35 -4.83 -17.70 9.74
C HIS A 35 -4.10 -16.76 10.71
N PRO A 36 -3.21 -17.28 11.61
CA PRO A 36 -2.51 -16.46 12.60
C PRO A 36 -1.61 -15.36 12.02
N ASP A 37 -1.14 -15.51 10.76
CA ASP A 37 -0.34 -14.50 10.07
C ASP A 37 -1.17 -13.36 9.43
N LYS A 38 -2.49 -13.39 9.55
CA LYS A 38 -3.35 -12.31 9.09
C LYS A 38 -3.74 -11.38 10.22
N GLU A 39 -3.76 -10.07 9.95
CA GLU A 39 -4.35 -9.07 10.84
C GLU A 39 -5.79 -9.47 11.20
N GLY A 40 -6.05 -9.76 12.49
CA GLY A 40 -7.34 -10.23 12.99
C GLY A 40 -7.54 -11.76 12.96
N GLY A 41 -6.53 -12.55 12.62
CA GLY A 41 -6.58 -14.00 12.72
C GLY A 41 -6.47 -14.47 14.17
N SER A 42 -7.26 -15.47 14.58
CA SER A 42 -7.24 -16.08 15.91
C SER A 42 -6.71 -17.50 15.85
N ASN A 43 -5.63 -17.76 16.59
CA ASN A 43 -5.05 -19.11 16.70
C ASN A 43 -6.05 -20.11 17.29
N GLU A 44 -6.90 -19.67 18.24
CA GLU A 44 -7.92 -20.51 18.87
C GLU A 44 -9.05 -20.90 17.91
N GLU A 45 -9.50 -19.96 17.06
CA GLU A 45 -10.49 -20.23 16.03
C GLU A 45 -9.94 -21.15 14.94
N PHE A 46 -8.68 -20.95 14.55
CA PHE A 46 -8.01 -21.79 13.57
C PHE A 46 -7.90 -23.26 14.05
N ILE A 47 -7.54 -23.47 15.32
CA ILE A 47 -7.46 -24.82 15.93
C ILE A 47 -8.84 -25.48 15.95
N LYS A 48 -9.90 -24.78 16.36
CA LYS A 48 -11.29 -25.29 16.39
C LYS A 48 -11.80 -25.69 15.00
N ILE A 49 -11.50 -24.88 13.99
CA ILE A 49 -11.90 -25.13 12.59
C ILE A 49 -11.14 -26.36 12.04
N SER A 50 -9.85 -26.48 12.36
CA SER A 50 -9.01 -27.60 11.93
C SER A 50 -9.44 -28.92 12.57
N ASP A 51 -9.72 -28.93 13.89
CA ASP A 51 -10.21 -30.10 14.61
C ASP A 51 -11.59 -30.56 14.07
N ALA A 52 -12.51 -29.61 13.83
CA ALA A 52 -13.81 -29.90 13.24
C ALA A 52 -13.70 -30.56 11.86
N TYR A 53 -12.80 -30.06 11.01
CA TYR A 53 -12.56 -30.61 9.67
C TYR A 53 -11.96 -32.02 9.75
N GLU A 54 -10.96 -32.23 10.62
CA GLU A 54 -10.32 -33.53 10.84
C GLU A 54 -11.33 -34.58 11.30
N LYS A 55 -12.16 -34.27 12.29
CA LYS A 55 -13.21 -35.17 12.80
C LYS A 55 -14.30 -35.49 11.77
N LEU A 56 -14.67 -34.53 10.93
CA LEU A 56 -15.63 -34.73 9.84
C LEU A 56 -15.06 -35.55 8.67
N ASN A 57 -13.75 -35.53 8.49
CA ASN A 57 -13.07 -36.21 7.40
C ASN A 57 -12.50 -37.59 7.82
N SER A 58 -12.23 -37.80 9.14
CA SER A 58 -11.91 -39.09 9.71
C SER A 58 -13.10 -40.04 9.53
N GLY A 59 -12.85 -41.25 9.10
CA GLY A 59 -13.88 -42.25 8.71
C GLY A 59 -14.93 -42.62 9.75
N GLU A 60 -14.81 -42.14 10.99
CA GLU A 60 -15.74 -42.40 12.11
C GLU A 60 -17.11 -41.70 11.98
N LEU A 61 -17.20 -40.61 11.18
CA LEU A 61 -18.42 -39.80 11.02
C LEU A 61 -18.97 -39.75 9.60
N LYS A 62 -18.45 -40.58 8.67
CA LYS A 62 -18.95 -40.65 7.29
C LYS A 62 -20.32 -41.35 7.24
N ARG A 63 -21.30 -40.74 6.60
CA ARG A 63 -22.50 -41.44 6.16
C ARG A 63 -22.10 -42.49 5.14
N ASN A 64 -22.48 -43.76 5.40
CA ASN A 64 -22.38 -44.86 4.44
C ASN A 64 -23.06 -44.49 3.12
N ASN A 65 -22.31 -44.17 2.10
CA ASN A 65 -22.69 -44.36 0.72
C ASN A 65 -21.55 -45.07 0.00
N ASN A 66 -21.91 -46.25 -0.52
CA ASN A 66 -21.06 -47.28 -1.07
C ASN A 66 -20.03 -46.80 -2.12
N ASN A 67 -18.91 -47.50 -2.07
CA ASN A 67 -17.90 -47.76 -3.10
C ASN A 67 -16.89 -46.64 -3.41
N ASN A 68 -15.77 -46.67 -2.75
CA ASN A 68 -14.45 -46.99 -3.34
C ASN A 68 -13.39 -46.97 -2.23
N ASN A 69 -12.65 -48.09 -2.13
CA ASN A 69 -11.51 -48.27 -1.25
C ASN A 69 -10.46 -47.18 -1.50
N VAL A 70 -10.29 -46.27 -0.55
CA VAL A 70 -9.09 -45.47 -0.39
C VAL A 70 -8.64 -45.65 1.05
N ASN A 71 -7.50 -46.31 1.25
CA ASN A 71 -6.79 -46.41 2.55
C ASN A 71 -6.63 -45.00 3.12
N VAL A 72 -7.23 -44.77 4.28
CA VAL A 72 -7.08 -43.50 5.02
C VAL A 72 -5.95 -43.72 6.02
N GLU A 73 -4.74 -43.31 5.62
CA GLU A 73 -3.65 -43.11 6.55
C GLU A 73 -3.90 -41.85 7.40
N HIS A 74 -3.50 -41.88 8.65
CA HIS A 74 -3.60 -40.80 9.63
C HIS A 74 -2.97 -39.50 9.06
N PHE A 75 -3.79 -38.52 8.72
CA PHE A 75 -3.35 -37.21 8.26
C PHE A 75 -3.14 -36.28 9.46
N ASN A 76 -1.90 -36.00 9.82
CA ASN A 76 -1.52 -34.95 10.77
C ASN A 76 -1.61 -33.57 10.13
N ALA A 77 -1.76 -32.52 10.96
CA ALA A 77 -1.74 -31.11 10.47
C ALA A 77 -0.47 -30.79 9.69
N SER A 78 0.67 -31.41 10.04
CA SER A 78 1.94 -31.33 9.30
C SER A 78 1.82 -31.95 7.90
N ASP A 79 1.14 -33.08 7.76
CA ASP A 79 0.93 -33.76 6.48
C ASP A 79 -0.03 -32.96 5.59
N PHE A 80 -0.97 -32.22 6.19
CA PHE A 80 -1.82 -31.29 5.46
C PHE A 80 -1.01 -30.09 4.89
N PHE A 81 -0.06 -29.56 5.65
CA PHE A 81 0.85 -28.51 5.15
C PHE A 81 1.76 -29.06 4.04
N HIS A 82 2.27 -30.28 4.17
CA HIS A 82 3.01 -30.97 3.11
C HIS A 82 2.12 -31.28 1.90
N PHE A 83 0.87 -31.72 2.11
CA PHE A 83 -0.09 -31.95 1.04
C PHE A 83 -0.55 -30.66 0.38
N PHE A 84 -0.72 -29.56 1.13
CA PHE A 84 -1.06 -28.25 0.59
C PHE A 84 0.11 -27.64 -0.18
N ASN A 85 1.34 -27.75 0.32
CA ASN A 85 2.55 -27.40 -0.42
C ASN A 85 2.78 -28.31 -1.64
N ASN A 86 2.48 -29.61 -1.53
CA ASN A 86 2.59 -30.58 -2.62
C ASN A 86 1.38 -30.55 -3.56
N SER A 87 0.18 -30.20 -3.08
CA SER A 87 -1.02 -29.94 -3.91
C SER A 87 -0.92 -28.62 -4.66
N ASN A 88 -0.14 -27.66 -4.16
CA ASN A 88 0.32 -26.53 -4.96
C ASN A 88 1.17 -27.00 -6.16
N ALA A 89 1.87 -28.14 -6.05
CA ALA A 89 2.57 -28.75 -7.19
C ALA A 89 1.60 -29.37 -8.23
N ASN A 90 0.43 -29.87 -7.80
CA ASN A 90 -0.59 -30.41 -8.74
C ASN A 90 -1.59 -29.34 -9.22
N PHE A 91 -1.80 -28.24 -8.48
CA PHE A 91 -2.44 -27.02 -9.02
C PHE A 91 -1.51 -26.22 -9.92
N GLN A 92 -0.18 -26.48 -9.87
CA GLN A 92 0.76 -25.95 -10.87
C GLN A 92 0.54 -26.53 -12.26
N ASN A 93 -0.14 -27.68 -12.41
CA ASN A 93 -0.49 -28.27 -13.71
C ASN A 93 -1.82 -27.76 -14.32
N LEU A 94 -2.61 -26.95 -13.59
CA LEU A 94 -3.55 -26.00 -14.14
C LEU A 94 -2.92 -24.60 -14.12
N ARG A 95 -1.67 -24.49 -14.51
CA ARG A 95 -1.11 -23.20 -14.92
C ARG A 95 -1.91 -22.77 -16.15
N ILE A 96 -2.92 -21.96 -15.88
CA ILE A 96 -3.36 -21.03 -16.89
C ILE A 96 -2.07 -20.28 -17.23
N ASP A 97 -1.52 -20.49 -18.43
CA ASP A 97 -0.28 -19.86 -18.90
C ASP A 97 -0.53 -18.36 -19.08
N LYS A 98 -0.67 -17.68 -17.91
CA LYS A 98 -0.90 -16.25 -17.87
C LYS A 98 0.40 -15.55 -18.26
N PRO A 99 0.36 -14.67 -19.28
CA PRO A 99 1.53 -13.91 -19.67
C PRO A 99 2.11 -13.13 -18.48
N PRO A 100 3.43 -12.88 -18.46
CA PRO A 100 4.06 -12.08 -17.43
C PRO A 100 3.45 -10.68 -17.35
N ALA A 101 3.38 -10.12 -16.15
CA ALA A 101 2.81 -8.79 -15.96
C ALA A 101 3.73 -7.71 -16.56
N ILE A 102 3.14 -6.73 -17.22
CA ILE A 102 3.83 -5.52 -17.65
C ILE A 102 4.07 -4.64 -16.43
N ILE A 103 5.33 -4.30 -16.16
CA ILE A 103 5.68 -3.38 -15.08
C ILE A 103 5.98 -2.01 -15.70
N LYS A 104 5.15 -1.01 -15.38
CA LYS A 104 5.31 0.38 -15.86
C LYS A 104 5.65 1.28 -14.68
N LYS A 105 6.81 1.93 -14.72
CA LYS A 105 7.18 2.99 -13.78
C LYS A 105 6.59 4.32 -14.26
N VAL A 106 5.98 5.05 -13.35
CA VAL A 106 5.33 6.34 -13.63
C VAL A 106 5.85 7.38 -12.65
N ASP A 107 6.40 8.46 -13.18
CA ASP A 107 6.90 9.59 -12.42
C ASP A 107 5.74 10.50 -12.01
N LEU A 108 5.64 10.82 -10.73
CA LEU A 108 4.68 11.77 -10.18
C LEU A 108 5.43 12.95 -9.57
N THR A 109 4.93 14.15 -9.80
CA THR A 109 5.35 15.33 -9.04
C THR A 109 4.75 15.29 -7.62
N LEU A 110 5.41 15.94 -6.67
CA LEU A 110 4.88 16.06 -5.30
C LEU A 110 3.50 16.74 -5.29
N LYS A 111 3.27 17.69 -6.21
CA LYS A 111 1.96 18.33 -6.41
C LYS A 111 0.87 17.34 -6.83
N GLN A 112 1.18 16.42 -7.74
CA GLN A 112 0.23 15.36 -8.14
C GLN A 112 -0.05 14.40 -6.98
N CYS A 113 0.95 14.04 -6.17
CA CYS A 113 0.74 13.25 -4.95
C CYS A 113 -0.13 13.98 -3.93
N TYR A 114 0.02 15.31 -3.79
CA TYR A 114 -0.77 16.13 -2.89
C TYR A 114 -2.23 16.23 -3.33
N LEU A 115 -2.47 16.52 -4.61
CA LEU A 115 -3.80 16.76 -5.15
C LEU A 115 -4.56 15.46 -5.44
N GLY A 116 -3.85 14.39 -5.77
CA GLY A 116 -4.45 13.21 -6.36
C GLY A 116 -4.98 13.50 -7.77
N GLY A 117 -5.79 12.60 -8.29
CA GLY A 117 -6.46 12.78 -9.58
C GLY A 117 -6.20 11.64 -10.54
N MET A 118 -6.67 11.80 -11.77
CA MET A 118 -6.57 10.78 -12.81
C MET A 118 -5.52 11.17 -13.83
N ILE A 119 -4.63 10.23 -14.15
CA ILE A 119 -3.60 10.41 -15.16
C ILE A 119 -3.70 9.34 -16.25
N PRO A 120 -3.48 9.67 -17.53
CA PRO A 120 -3.35 8.68 -18.59
C PRO A 120 -1.95 8.07 -18.56
N VAL A 121 -1.89 6.74 -18.67
CA VAL A 121 -0.64 5.99 -18.78
C VAL A 121 -0.72 5.10 -20.00
N THR A 122 0.16 5.32 -20.98
CA THR A 122 0.27 4.49 -22.17
C THR A 122 1.11 3.26 -21.86
N ILE A 123 0.56 2.09 -22.17
CA ILE A 123 1.25 0.81 -22.11
C ILE A 123 1.40 0.21 -23.50
N GLU A 124 2.51 -0.46 -23.75
CA GLU A 124 2.70 -1.30 -24.94
C GLU A 124 2.46 -2.75 -24.54
N ARG A 125 1.53 -3.44 -25.20
CA ARG A 125 1.25 -4.85 -24.99
C ARG A 125 1.46 -5.67 -26.25
N ASN A 126 1.88 -6.91 -26.07
CA ASN A 126 2.02 -7.89 -27.15
C ASN A 126 0.75 -8.76 -27.20
N ILE A 127 0.21 -8.93 -28.38
CA ILE A 127 -0.90 -9.84 -28.69
C ILE A 127 -0.32 -10.95 -29.57
N MET A 128 -0.42 -12.18 -29.10
CA MET A 128 0.04 -13.35 -29.83
C MET A 128 -1.12 -13.93 -30.66
N GLU A 129 -0.95 -13.99 -31.96
CA GLU A 129 -1.87 -14.62 -32.91
C GLU A 129 -1.10 -15.73 -33.69
N GLY A 130 -1.13 -16.95 -33.16
CA GLY A 130 -0.29 -18.03 -33.69
C GLY A 130 1.20 -17.73 -33.49
N ASN A 131 1.96 -17.65 -34.57
CA ASN A 131 3.39 -17.33 -34.54
C ASN A 131 3.69 -15.85 -34.76
N VAL A 132 2.67 -14.99 -34.84
CA VAL A 132 2.83 -13.55 -35.05
C VAL A 132 2.61 -12.82 -33.73
N ILE A 133 3.50 -11.88 -33.42
CA ILE A 133 3.40 -10.97 -32.27
C ILE A 133 3.01 -9.59 -32.81
N LYS A 134 1.81 -9.14 -32.47
CA LYS A 134 1.33 -7.79 -32.77
C LYS A 134 1.53 -6.91 -31.54
N LYS A 135 2.12 -5.74 -31.72
CA LYS A 135 2.25 -4.72 -30.67
C LYS A 135 1.07 -3.77 -30.71
N GLU A 136 0.50 -3.48 -29.55
CA GLU A 136 -0.59 -2.53 -29.39
C GLU A 136 -0.28 -1.55 -28.25
N ASN A 137 -0.59 -0.28 -28.46
CA ASN A 137 -0.54 0.73 -27.41
C ASN A 137 -1.94 0.96 -26.85
N GLU A 138 -2.09 0.81 -25.53
CA GLU A 138 -3.36 1.09 -24.82
C GLU A 138 -3.14 2.19 -23.78
N ASN A 139 -4.07 3.14 -23.70
CA ASN A 139 -4.07 4.15 -22.66
C ASN A 139 -4.94 3.67 -21.49
N ILE A 140 -4.32 3.55 -20.32
CA ILE A 140 -5.00 3.23 -19.06
C ILE A 140 -5.10 4.51 -18.24
N TYR A 141 -6.30 4.81 -17.75
CA TYR A 141 -6.51 5.92 -16.81
C TYR A 141 -6.31 5.43 -15.38
N VAL A 142 -5.32 6.01 -14.73
CA VAL A 142 -4.90 5.61 -13.39
C VAL A 142 -5.36 6.65 -12.39
N ASN A 143 -6.16 6.23 -11.42
CA ASN A 143 -6.58 7.10 -10.32
C ASN A 143 -5.48 7.15 -9.25
N ILE A 144 -4.92 8.34 -9.04
CA ILE A 144 -3.92 8.63 -8.02
C ILE A 144 -4.65 9.09 -6.76
N ASN A 145 -4.56 8.31 -5.70
CA ASN A 145 -5.10 8.72 -4.41
C ASN A 145 -4.23 9.83 -3.80
N LYS A 146 -4.88 10.76 -3.09
CA LYS A 146 -4.14 11.78 -2.33
C LYS A 146 -3.18 11.11 -1.35
N GLY A 147 -1.97 11.64 -1.29
CA GLY A 147 -0.93 11.14 -0.39
C GLY A 147 -0.33 9.80 -0.79
N ILE A 148 -0.46 9.38 -2.05
CA ILE A 148 0.21 8.18 -2.56
C ILE A 148 1.71 8.21 -2.25
N ASP A 149 2.28 7.07 -1.86
CA ASP A 149 3.69 6.94 -1.52
C ASP A 149 4.53 6.43 -2.71
N ALA A 150 5.83 6.68 -2.64
CA ALA A 150 6.76 6.10 -3.59
C ALA A 150 6.72 4.56 -3.51
N ASN A 151 6.89 3.91 -4.66
CA ASN A 151 6.84 2.46 -4.83
C ASN A 151 5.48 1.81 -4.52
N GLU A 152 4.42 2.57 -4.32
CA GLU A 152 3.07 1.99 -4.32
C GLU A 152 2.76 1.40 -5.70
N ILE A 153 1.99 0.30 -5.69
CA ILE A 153 1.68 -0.46 -6.90
C ILE A 153 0.17 -0.51 -7.10
N ILE A 154 -0.26 -0.12 -8.29
CA ILE A 154 -1.64 -0.34 -8.75
C ILE A 154 -1.64 -1.43 -9.80
N ILE A 155 -2.52 -2.43 -9.65
CA ILE A 155 -2.61 -3.58 -10.54
C ILE A 155 -3.86 -3.47 -11.39
N PHE A 156 -3.69 -3.44 -12.71
CA PHE A 156 -4.76 -3.55 -13.70
C PHE A 156 -4.79 -4.98 -14.23
N ARG A 157 -5.79 -5.74 -13.78
CA ARG A 157 -5.94 -7.14 -14.18
C ARG A 157 -6.44 -7.25 -15.61
N GLY A 158 -5.85 -8.18 -16.38
CA GLY A 158 -6.26 -8.45 -17.76
C GLY A 158 -5.92 -7.34 -18.76
N LYS A 159 -5.05 -6.38 -18.43
CA LYS A 159 -4.65 -5.29 -19.32
C LYS A 159 -3.24 -5.48 -19.92
N GLY A 160 -2.57 -6.58 -19.57
CA GLY A 160 -1.21 -6.90 -20.05
C GLY A 160 -1.18 -7.63 -21.39
N HIS A 161 -0.10 -8.35 -21.62
CA HIS A 161 0.09 -9.17 -22.83
C HIS A 161 -1.02 -10.21 -23.00
N ILE A 162 -1.32 -10.57 -24.24
CA ILE A 162 -2.32 -11.59 -24.60
C ILE A 162 -1.58 -12.75 -25.27
N ASN A 163 -1.77 -13.98 -24.77
CA ASN A 163 -1.20 -15.18 -25.37
C ASN A 163 -2.11 -15.81 -26.44
N ASN A 164 -1.63 -16.86 -27.11
CA ASN A 164 -2.40 -17.59 -28.15
C ASN A 164 -3.72 -18.19 -27.65
N ASN A 165 -3.83 -18.46 -26.35
CA ASN A 165 -5.05 -18.98 -25.71
C ASN A 165 -6.02 -17.86 -25.30
N ASN A 166 -5.79 -16.63 -25.74
CA ASN A 166 -6.55 -15.42 -25.39
C ASN A 166 -6.54 -15.10 -23.89
N ILE A 167 -5.53 -15.61 -23.16
CA ILE A 167 -5.36 -15.33 -21.73
C ILE A 167 -4.59 -14.02 -21.60
N GLN A 168 -5.14 -13.11 -20.80
CA GLN A 168 -4.60 -11.77 -20.61
C GLN A 168 -3.74 -11.70 -19.35
N GLY A 169 -2.55 -11.11 -19.48
CA GLY A 169 -1.67 -10.74 -18.37
C GLY A 169 -2.17 -9.53 -17.61
N ASP A 170 -1.42 -9.10 -16.61
CA ASP A 170 -1.71 -7.90 -15.81
C ASP A 170 -0.73 -6.77 -16.13
N VAL A 171 -1.12 -5.54 -15.77
CA VAL A 171 -0.23 -4.38 -15.73
C VAL A 171 -0.04 -3.97 -14.29
N LYS A 172 1.21 -3.79 -13.87
CA LYS A 172 1.60 -3.25 -12.56
C LYS A 172 2.20 -1.87 -12.77
N ILE A 173 1.55 -0.84 -12.25
CA ILE A 173 2.05 0.53 -12.28
C ILE A 173 2.71 0.83 -10.96
N VAL A 174 3.99 1.21 -11.01
CA VAL A 174 4.81 1.55 -9.85
C VAL A 174 5.09 3.04 -9.90
N PHE A 175 4.81 3.77 -8.81
CA PHE A 175 5.00 5.21 -8.77
C PHE A 175 6.36 5.61 -8.23
N ILE A 176 6.98 6.59 -8.90
CA ILE A 176 8.20 7.25 -8.47
C ILE A 176 7.85 8.71 -8.21
N ILE A 177 8.11 9.21 -6.99
CA ILE A 177 7.85 10.62 -6.65
C ILE A 177 9.11 11.40 -6.94
N LYS A 178 8.99 12.43 -7.82
CA LYS A 178 10.07 13.35 -8.11
C LYS A 178 10.27 14.34 -6.96
N GLU A 179 11.52 14.72 -6.75
CA GLU A 179 11.84 15.81 -5.84
C GLU A 179 11.20 17.11 -6.31
N ASP A 180 10.79 17.94 -5.36
CA ASP A 180 10.24 19.28 -5.60
C ASP A 180 11.28 20.32 -5.15
N GLU A 181 11.37 21.43 -5.89
CA GLU A 181 12.38 22.47 -5.61
C GLU A 181 12.18 23.16 -4.26
N ASN A 182 10.94 23.30 -3.82
CA ASN A 182 10.56 24.08 -2.65
C ASN A 182 10.11 23.23 -1.47
N PHE A 183 9.59 22.04 -1.76
CA PHE A 183 8.99 21.17 -0.75
C PHE A 183 9.68 19.83 -0.66
N GLU A 184 9.86 19.37 0.56
CA GLU A 184 10.30 18.03 0.89
C GLU A 184 9.16 17.31 1.65
N ARG A 185 8.92 16.05 1.33
CA ARG A 185 7.92 15.24 2.01
C ARG A 185 8.54 14.47 3.16
N ASN A 186 7.91 14.51 4.34
CA ASN A 186 8.25 13.67 5.48
C ASN A 186 6.98 13.02 6.03
N GLY A 187 6.69 11.80 5.59
CA GLY A 187 5.41 11.16 5.87
C GLY A 187 4.23 11.95 5.31
N LEU A 188 3.37 12.49 6.16
CA LEU A 188 2.27 13.39 5.78
C LEU A 188 2.65 14.88 5.88
N ASP A 189 3.76 15.20 6.55
CA ASP A 189 4.20 16.57 6.67
C ASP A 189 4.92 17.05 5.40
N LEU A 190 4.73 18.33 5.09
CA LEU A 190 5.47 19.05 4.06
C LEU A 190 6.50 19.95 4.72
N ILE A 191 7.75 19.85 4.29
CA ILE A 191 8.84 20.72 4.75
C ILE A 191 9.11 21.74 3.66
N TYR A 192 8.98 23.04 4.00
CA TYR A 192 9.34 24.15 3.15
C TYR A 192 10.62 24.80 3.66
N LYS A 193 11.67 24.85 2.84
CA LYS A 193 12.95 25.48 3.20
C LYS A 193 12.97 26.92 2.74
N LYS A 194 13.08 27.86 3.69
CA LYS A 194 13.16 29.30 3.39
C LYS A 194 14.49 29.87 3.82
N THR A 195 15.23 30.43 2.89
CA THR A 195 16.45 31.18 3.17
C THR A 195 16.07 32.63 3.53
N ILE A 196 16.61 33.11 4.65
CA ILE A 196 16.44 34.48 5.17
C ILE A 196 17.79 35.04 5.57
N SER A 197 17.90 36.37 5.62
CA SER A 197 19.06 37.07 6.15
C SER A 197 19.09 37.06 7.70
N LEU A 198 20.24 37.27 8.30
CA LEU A 198 20.36 37.47 9.75
C LEU A 198 19.48 38.60 10.23
N LYS A 199 19.38 39.73 9.47
CA LYS A 199 18.49 40.82 9.79
C LYS A 199 17.03 40.40 9.90
N GLU A 200 16.55 39.62 8.92
CA GLU A 200 15.17 39.09 8.92
C GLU A 200 14.95 38.11 10.08
N ALA A 201 15.99 37.33 10.43
CA ALA A 201 15.90 36.42 11.57
C ALA A 201 15.75 37.13 12.91
N LEU A 202 16.43 38.26 13.08
CA LEU A 202 16.41 39.06 14.31
C LEU A 202 15.24 40.04 14.37
N CYS A 203 14.96 40.75 13.25
CA CYS A 203 13.99 41.85 13.22
C CYS A 203 12.61 41.44 12.68
N GLY A 204 12.44 40.19 12.30
CA GLY A 204 11.24 39.66 11.70
C GLY A 204 11.29 39.61 10.19
N CYS A 205 10.67 38.59 9.64
CA CYS A 205 10.58 38.33 8.21
C CYS A 205 9.12 38.38 7.72
N ASN A 206 8.96 38.69 6.45
CA ASN A 206 7.67 38.68 5.77
C ASN A 206 7.89 38.19 4.34
N PHE A 207 7.25 37.10 3.96
CA PHE A 207 7.34 36.56 2.62
C PHE A 207 6.04 35.89 2.20
N GLN A 208 5.88 35.69 0.90
CA GLN A 208 4.79 34.95 0.31
C GLN A 208 5.31 33.64 -0.26
N MET A 209 4.55 32.57 -0.08
CA MET A 209 4.83 31.26 -0.66
C MET A 209 3.61 30.72 -1.38
N GLU A 210 3.83 30.01 -2.47
CA GLU A 210 2.80 29.25 -3.14
C GLU A 210 2.87 27.78 -2.65
N HIS A 211 1.74 27.33 -2.15
CA HIS A 211 1.62 25.97 -1.63
C HIS A 211 1.24 24.98 -2.74
N LEU A 212 1.47 23.67 -2.53
CA LEU A 212 1.11 22.61 -3.50
C LEU A 212 -0.37 22.62 -3.89
N SER A 213 -1.24 23.13 -3.05
CA SER A 213 -2.66 23.35 -3.36
C SER A 213 -2.92 24.48 -4.36
N GLY A 214 -1.90 25.23 -4.79
CA GLY A 214 -2.00 26.43 -5.61
C GLY A 214 -2.40 27.70 -4.83
N LYS A 215 -2.69 27.60 -3.53
CA LYS A 215 -2.99 28.76 -2.67
C LYS A 215 -1.71 29.48 -2.27
N LYS A 216 -1.77 30.81 -2.24
CA LYS A 216 -0.69 31.67 -1.78
C LYS A 216 -0.90 32.03 -0.31
N TYR A 217 0.14 31.80 0.50
CA TYR A 217 0.15 32.10 1.93
C TYR A 217 1.15 33.22 2.22
N LYS A 218 0.71 34.23 2.98
CA LYS A 218 1.61 35.25 3.51
C LYS A 218 2.08 34.81 4.89
N ILE A 219 3.37 34.58 5.03
CA ILE A 219 4.02 34.19 6.28
C ILE A 219 4.71 35.42 6.84
N THR A 220 4.34 35.80 8.06
CA THR A 220 4.93 36.94 8.75
C THR A 220 5.38 36.54 10.14
N ASN A 221 6.51 37.09 10.54
CA ASN A 221 7.03 37.08 11.91
C ASN A 221 7.35 38.52 12.37
N SER A 222 6.97 39.52 11.57
CA SER A 222 7.19 40.92 11.92
C SER A 222 6.18 41.37 13.00
N GLY A 223 6.65 42.13 13.96
CA GLY A 223 5.84 42.61 15.10
C GLY A 223 5.70 41.59 16.24
N THR A 224 6.35 40.43 16.16
CA THR A 224 6.52 39.52 17.28
C THR A 224 7.93 39.67 17.82
N ASN A 225 8.12 39.52 19.14
CA ASN A 225 9.46 39.50 19.76
C ASN A 225 10.17 38.16 19.58
N THR A 226 9.71 37.33 18.64
CA THR A 226 10.28 36.00 18.42
C THR A 226 11.44 36.05 17.45
N ILE A 227 12.63 35.69 17.89
CA ILE A 227 13.82 35.52 17.05
C ILE A 227 13.74 34.16 16.38
N LEU A 228 14.03 34.14 15.05
CA LEU A 228 14.12 32.91 14.28
C LEU A 228 15.53 32.34 14.41
N THR A 229 15.68 31.31 15.23
CA THR A 229 16.95 30.59 15.37
C THR A 229 17.15 29.57 14.23
N PRO A 230 18.39 29.08 13.96
CA PRO A 230 18.65 28.07 12.94
C PRO A 230 17.84 26.79 13.10
N ASN A 231 17.46 26.44 14.32
CA ASN A 231 16.66 25.25 14.62
C ASN A 231 15.16 25.53 14.76
N TYR A 232 14.74 26.78 14.57
CA TYR A 232 13.34 27.14 14.67
C TYR A 232 12.55 26.57 13.48
N ILE A 233 11.48 25.88 13.79
CA ILE A 233 10.55 25.33 12.80
C ILE A 233 9.17 25.95 13.06
N LYS A 234 8.63 26.65 12.08
CA LYS A 234 7.25 27.15 12.13
C LYS A 234 6.32 26.05 11.62
N ILE A 235 5.46 25.55 12.48
CA ILE A 235 4.49 24.51 12.15
C ILE A 235 3.14 25.19 11.87
N ILE A 236 2.56 24.89 10.71
CA ILE A 236 1.22 25.31 10.33
C ILE A 236 0.37 24.05 10.18
N PRO A 237 -0.60 23.83 11.09
CA PRO A 237 -1.37 22.59 11.13
C PRO A 237 -2.27 22.44 9.90
N ASN A 238 -2.53 21.21 9.50
CA ASN A 238 -3.44 20.85 8.42
C ASN A 238 -3.08 21.44 7.03
N LEU A 239 -1.84 21.79 6.80
CA LEU A 239 -1.31 22.19 5.49
C LEU A 239 -0.31 21.18 4.91
N GLY A 240 -0.22 19.99 5.46
CA GLY A 240 0.52 18.86 4.91
C GLY A 240 -0.31 18.02 3.95
N ILE A 241 0.20 16.86 3.62
CA ILE A 241 -0.44 15.86 2.76
C ILE A 241 -1.62 15.21 3.49
N GLU A 242 -2.68 14.94 2.74
CA GLU A 242 -3.87 14.24 3.24
C GLU A 242 -3.87 12.80 2.74
N ARG A 243 -4.06 11.83 3.67
CA ARG A 243 -4.22 10.40 3.35
C ARG A 243 -5.14 9.74 4.38
N SER A 244 -6.14 8.98 3.90
CA SER A 244 -7.05 8.20 4.77
C SER A 244 -7.60 8.99 5.96
N ASN A 245 -8.10 10.21 5.70
CA ASN A 245 -8.64 11.15 6.70
C ASN A 245 -7.61 11.73 7.71
N HIS A 246 -6.33 11.44 7.54
CA HIS A 246 -5.26 12.08 8.29
C HIS A 246 -4.61 13.17 7.43
N LYS A 247 -4.30 14.30 8.05
CA LYS A 247 -3.67 15.42 7.38
C LYS A 247 -2.45 15.86 8.17
N GLY A 248 -1.33 15.96 7.47
CA GLY A 248 -0.07 16.43 8.03
C GLY A 248 0.00 17.94 8.17
N ASN A 249 1.14 18.44 8.57
CA ASN A 249 1.44 19.85 8.80
C ASN A 249 2.37 20.39 7.71
N LEU A 250 2.39 21.70 7.57
CA LEU A 250 3.45 22.41 6.86
C LEU A 250 4.48 22.90 7.86
N CYS A 251 5.71 22.42 7.73
CA CYS A 251 6.86 22.76 8.56
C CYS A 251 7.78 23.69 7.78
N ILE A 252 7.87 24.96 8.18
CA ILE A 252 8.79 25.90 7.55
C ILE A 252 10.11 25.89 8.34
N LYS A 253 11.19 25.46 7.66
CA LYS A 253 12.56 25.48 8.16
C LYS A 253 13.30 26.69 7.60
N PHE A 254 13.95 27.47 8.46
CA PHE A 254 14.66 28.66 8.06
C PHE A 254 16.17 28.36 7.94
N ASN A 255 16.72 28.72 6.77
CA ASN A 255 18.17 28.76 6.56
C ASN A 255 18.63 30.19 6.67
N ILE A 256 19.41 30.52 7.71
CA ILE A 256 19.85 31.88 8.01
C ILE A 256 21.19 32.12 7.35
N VAL A 257 21.25 33.10 6.46
CA VAL A 257 22.48 33.56 5.82
C VAL A 257 23.06 34.72 6.61
N PHE A 258 24.27 34.53 7.07
CA PHE A 258 25.04 35.56 7.74
C PHE A 258 25.74 36.45 6.70
N PRO A 259 25.93 37.75 7.01
CA PRO A 259 26.74 38.62 6.17
C PRO A 259 28.19 38.14 6.19
N SER A 260 28.88 38.25 5.06
CA SER A 260 30.28 37.84 4.91
C SER A 260 31.22 38.74 5.71
N GLN A 261 30.87 40.01 5.85
CA GLN A 261 31.66 41.04 6.56
C GLN A 261 30.77 42.09 7.20
N LEU A 262 31.24 42.71 8.30
CA LEU A 262 30.63 43.86 8.94
C LEU A 262 31.62 45.00 8.96
N THR A 263 31.17 46.23 8.81
CA THR A 263 31.95 47.45 9.01
C THR A 263 32.19 47.69 10.49
N LYS A 264 33.26 48.47 10.83
CA LYS A 264 33.58 48.83 12.22
C LYS A 264 32.37 49.46 12.95
N THR A 265 31.69 50.40 12.28
CA THR A 265 30.50 51.06 12.84
C THR A 265 29.33 50.09 13.07
N GLN A 266 29.17 49.06 12.24
CA GLN A 266 28.17 48.03 12.48
C GLN A 266 28.50 47.14 13.66
N VAL A 267 29.77 46.78 13.83
CA VAL A 267 30.25 46.00 15.00
C VAL A 267 30.00 46.78 16.28
N GLU A 268 30.45 48.04 16.36
CA GLU A 268 30.26 48.92 17.52
C GLU A 268 28.76 49.11 17.85
N SER A 269 27.92 49.17 16.85
CA SER A 269 26.47 49.31 17.06
C SER A 269 25.85 48.03 17.59
N LEU A 270 26.27 46.86 17.09
CA LEU A 270 25.78 45.58 17.55
C LEU A 270 26.24 45.27 18.99
N GLU A 271 27.50 45.58 19.34
CA GLU A 271 28.02 45.42 20.72
C GLU A 271 27.23 46.23 21.76
N LYS A 272 26.59 47.33 21.32
CA LYS A 272 25.76 48.15 22.24
C LYS A 272 24.35 47.65 22.42
N ILE A 273 23.87 46.84 21.47
CA ILE A 273 22.48 46.39 21.42
C ILE A 273 22.35 44.96 21.94
N LEU A 274 23.32 44.09 21.68
CA LEU A 274 23.39 42.69 22.09
C LEU A 274 24.20 42.54 23.38
#